data_ff3fc86a6a807b798a36db70103b5dd7
#
_entry.id   ff3fc86a6a807b798a36db70103b5dd7
#
_cell.length_a   1.000
_cell.length_b   1.000
_cell.length_c   1.000
_cell.angle_alpha   90.00
_cell.angle_beta   90.00
_cell.angle_gamma   90.00
#
_symmetry.space_group_name_H-M   'P 1'
#
loop_
_entity.id
_entity.type
_entity.pdbx_description
1 polymer ?
#
loop_
_entity_poly.entity_id
_entity_poly.type
_entity_poly.pdbx_seq_one_letter_code
_entity_poly.pdbx_strand_id
1 'polypeptide(L)'
;MDNEDEVLENILIQAPNNETHNINTKLLPTYKYPEWYTEKQHGFYKKTIIRLQKLFKMNVESAKYYEKLNFYIFGPSITITALSSMASFLSTTDLLDDSAKTGFGISVGVLTVISTAMQSIAGTCQYKSRSEAFRLSADRYEQLITKLRFESEMPKKEGFLEKLEAEILEVQGKNTYFPPQSISSKYNVNETINYNEKI
;
A
#
# COMPACT_ATOMS: atom_id res chain seq x y z
N MET A 1 24.09 -2.12 16.86
CA MET A 1 22.87 -1.37 16.51
C MET A 1 23.12 -0.37 15.39
N ASP A 2 24.25 -0.49 14.67
CA ASP A 2 24.77 0.55 13.76
C ASP A 2 24.75 0.18 12.27
N ASN A 3 24.10 -0.95 11.89
CA ASN A 3 24.10 -1.42 10.49
C ASN A 3 22.83 -1.05 9.68
N GLU A 4 21.78 -0.54 10.31
CA GLU A 4 20.54 -0.23 9.58
C GLU A 4 20.59 1.16 8.92
N ASP A 5 21.32 2.09 9.50
CA ASP A 5 21.45 3.44 8.95
C ASP A 5 22.34 3.46 7.69
N GLU A 6 23.37 2.62 7.63
CA GLU A 6 24.28 2.50 6.47
C GLU A 6 23.59 1.83 5.25
N VAL A 7 22.65 0.91 5.50
CA VAL A 7 21.86 0.27 4.42
C VAL A 7 20.84 1.25 3.82
N LEU A 8 20.31 2.16 4.62
CA LEU A 8 19.36 3.18 4.16
C LEU A 8 20.04 4.29 3.34
N GLU A 9 21.29 4.61 3.65
CA GLU A 9 22.07 5.59 2.88
C GLU A 9 22.41 5.07 1.49
N ASN A 10 22.71 3.78 1.34
CA ASN A 10 23.01 3.14 0.04
C ASN A 10 21.78 2.99 -0.86
N ILE A 11 20.56 2.94 -0.32
CA ILE A 11 19.33 2.89 -1.12
C ILE A 11 18.96 4.27 -1.69
N LEU A 12 19.41 5.34 -1.06
CA LEU A 12 19.15 6.72 -1.51
C LEU A 12 20.07 7.15 -2.67
N ILE A 13 21.19 6.45 -2.90
CA ILE A 13 22.22 6.83 -3.88
C ILE A 13 22.07 6.09 -5.22
N GLN A 14 21.28 5.02 -5.32
CA GLN A 14 21.01 4.36 -6.60
C GLN A 14 19.92 5.08 -7.42
N ALA A 15 20.28 6.26 -7.90
CA ALA A 15 19.69 6.79 -9.15
C ALA A 15 20.34 6.04 -10.33
N PRO A 16 19.59 5.69 -11.39
CA PRO A 16 20.15 4.99 -12.53
C PRO A 16 21.19 5.88 -13.20
N ASN A 17 22.43 5.42 -13.22
CA ASN A 17 23.48 5.98 -14.07
C ASN A 17 23.08 5.76 -15.53
N ASN A 18 22.66 6.82 -16.19
CA ASN A 18 22.61 6.85 -17.64
C ASN A 18 23.29 8.12 -18.17
N GLU A 19 24.37 7.84 -18.87
CA GLU A 19 24.91 8.58 -20.00
C GLU A 19 25.37 10.03 -19.78
N THR A 20 26.69 10.15 -19.82
CA THR A 20 27.47 11.36 -20.06
C THR A 20 26.99 12.09 -21.33
N HIS A 21 25.98 12.91 -21.22
CA HIS A 21 25.77 14.02 -22.14
C HIS A 21 26.47 15.25 -21.57
N ASN A 22 27.51 15.66 -22.29
CA ASN A 22 28.26 16.90 -22.10
C ASN A 22 27.31 18.10 -22.32
N ILE A 23 26.47 18.35 -21.33
CA ILE A 23 25.60 19.54 -21.30
C ILE A 23 26.47 20.66 -20.73
N ASN A 24 26.79 21.65 -21.58
CA ASN A 24 27.30 22.96 -21.19
C ASN A 24 26.67 23.36 -19.86
N THR A 25 27.45 23.33 -18.79
CA THR A 25 27.09 23.79 -17.46
C THR A 25 26.89 25.31 -17.51
N LYS A 26 25.75 25.71 -18.08
CA LYS A 26 25.20 27.03 -17.82
C LYS A 26 24.92 27.05 -16.34
N LEU A 27 25.72 27.79 -15.59
CA LEU A 27 25.61 28.01 -14.14
C LEU A 27 24.13 28.16 -13.80
N LEU A 28 23.51 27.09 -13.28
CA LEU A 28 22.20 27.18 -12.67
C LEU A 28 22.33 28.21 -11.54
N PRO A 29 21.43 29.19 -11.43
CA PRO A 29 21.51 30.17 -10.36
C PRO A 29 21.55 29.41 -9.03
N THR A 30 22.62 29.62 -8.25
CA THR A 30 22.77 29.01 -6.94
C THR A 30 21.57 29.44 -6.10
N TYR A 31 20.67 28.52 -5.82
CA TYR A 31 19.50 28.80 -5.02
C TYR A 31 19.95 29.21 -3.62
N LYS A 32 19.65 30.46 -3.24
CA LYS A 32 19.96 30.97 -1.90
C LYS A 32 18.78 30.62 -0.99
N TYR A 33 19.01 29.75 -0.03
CA TYR A 33 17.98 29.41 0.95
C TYR A 33 17.50 30.67 1.71
N PRO A 34 16.21 30.76 2.03
CA PRO A 34 15.67 31.84 2.84
C PRO A 34 16.35 31.88 4.22
N GLU A 35 16.45 33.07 4.83
CA GLU A 35 17.10 33.26 6.15
C GLU A 35 16.43 32.45 7.28
N TRP A 36 15.13 32.17 7.15
CA TRP A 36 14.38 31.33 8.09
C TRP A 36 14.65 29.82 7.95
N TYR A 37 15.28 29.38 6.86
CA TYR A 37 15.55 27.96 6.60
C TYR A 37 16.89 27.56 7.22
N THR A 38 16.82 26.83 8.31
CA THR A 38 17.98 26.41 9.09
C THR A 38 18.35 24.95 8.82
N GLU A 39 19.58 24.55 9.19
CA GLU A 39 20.05 23.16 9.11
C GLU A 39 19.17 22.22 9.94
N LYS A 40 18.63 22.69 11.08
CA LYS A 40 17.68 21.94 11.89
C LYS A 40 16.39 21.62 11.10
N GLN A 41 15.87 22.59 10.34
CA GLN A 41 14.70 22.37 9.51
C GLN A 41 15.01 21.37 8.41
N HIS A 42 16.18 21.44 7.77
CA HIS A 42 16.58 20.45 6.76
C HIS A 42 16.62 19.03 7.36
N GLY A 43 17.20 18.84 8.54
CA GLY A 43 17.19 17.58 9.26
C GLY A 43 15.77 17.07 9.58
N PHE A 44 14.85 17.99 9.92
CA PHE A 44 13.45 17.65 10.15
C PHE A 44 12.74 17.20 8.86
N TYR A 45 12.96 17.87 7.72
CA TYR A 45 12.45 17.44 6.42
C TYR A 45 12.91 16.01 6.08
N LYS A 46 14.21 15.72 6.26
CA LYS A 46 14.77 14.38 6.01
C LYS A 46 14.11 13.30 6.88
N LYS A 47 13.97 13.55 8.19
CA LYS A 47 13.28 12.63 9.12
C LYS A 47 11.83 12.39 8.72
N THR A 48 11.11 13.44 8.35
CA THR A 48 9.71 13.35 7.93
C THR A 48 9.56 12.56 6.63
N ILE A 49 10.46 12.73 5.65
CA ILE A 49 10.48 11.94 4.43
C ILE A 49 10.64 10.45 4.75
N ILE A 50 11.58 10.08 5.62
CA ILE A 50 11.82 8.68 6.02
C ILE A 50 10.56 8.10 6.67
N ARG A 51 9.91 8.84 7.58
CA ARG A 51 8.66 8.43 8.20
C ARG A 51 7.55 8.19 7.17
N LEU A 52 7.36 9.12 6.24
CA LEU A 52 6.36 8.98 5.19
C LEU A 52 6.64 7.80 4.26
N GLN A 53 7.91 7.53 3.95
CA GLN A 53 8.30 6.36 3.18
C GLN A 53 7.99 5.04 3.91
N LYS A 54 8.20 4.98 5.23
CA LYS A 54 7.79 3.82 6.05
C LYS A 54 6.27 3.61 5.98
N LEU A 55 5.49 4.68 6.15
CA LEU A 55 4.02 4.64 6.06
C LEU A 55 3.56 4.22 4.65
N PHE A 56 4.15 4.77 3.61
CA PHE A 56 3.89 4.37 2.22
C PHE A 56 4.12 2.88 2.01
N LYS A 57 5.32 2.38 2.35
CA LYS A 57 5.66 0.96 2.19
C LYS A 57 4.72 0.05 2.99
N MET A 58 4.41 0.41 4.22
CA MET A 58 3.46 -0.33 5.07
C MET A 58 2.08 -0.44 4.41
N ASN A 59 1.57 0.64 3.83
CA ASN A 59 0.28 0.64 3.16
C ASN A 59 0.32 -0.18 1.86
N VAL A 60 1.39 -0.08 1.07
CA VAL A 60 1.57 -0.91 -0.15
C VAL A 60 1.61 -2.40 0.20
N GLU A 61 2.38 -2.79 1.22
CA GLU A 61 2.44 -4.21 1.64
C GLU A 61 1.09 -4.69 2.19
N SER A 62 0.37 -3.85 2.94
CA SER A 62 -0.97 -4.17 3.44
C SER A 62 -1.98 -4.33 2.30
N ALA A 63 -1.94 -3.48 1.29
CA ALA A 63 -2.77 -3.61 0.10
C ALA A 63 -2.52 -4.94 -0.61
N LYS A 64 -1.26 -5.29 -0.86
CA LYS A 64 -0.86 -6.56 -1.49
C LYS A 64 -1.27 -7.78 -0.66
N TYR A 65 -1.19 -7.68 0.66
CA TYR A 65 -1.61 -8.76 1.55
C TYR A 65 -3.11 -9.05 1.42
N TYR A 66 -3.95 -8.03 1.49
CA TYR A 66 -5.40 -8.19 1.34
C TYR A 66 -5.82 -8.57 -0.08
N GLU A 67 -5.10 -8.11 -1.10
CA GLU A 67 -5.31 -8.53 -2.49
C GLU A 67 -5.07 -10.02 -2.67
N LYS A 68 -3.97 -10.54 -2.10
CA LYS A 68 -3.69 -11.97 -2.11
C LYS A 68 -4.76 -12.78 -1.37
N LEU A 69 -5.20 -12.34 -0.20
CA LEU A 69 -6.28 -13.00 0.54
C LEU A 69 -7.57 -13.03 -0.28
N ASN A 70 -7.92 -11.92 -0.91
CA ASN A 70 -9.07 -11.85 -1.79
C ASN A 70 -8.96 -12.85 -2.94
N PHE A 71 -7.80 -12.92 -3.59
CA PHE A 71 -7.55 -13.86 -4.69
C PHE A 71 -7.64 -15.32 -4.26
N TYR A 72 -7.06 -15.68 -3.10
CA TYR A 72 -7.10 -17.06 -2.58
C TYR A 72 -8.50 -17.54 -2.20
N ILE A 73 -9.41 -16.66 -1.86
CA ILE A 73 -10.79 -17.01 -1.52
C ILE A 73 -11.68 -16.90 -2.75
N PHE A 74 -11.57 -15.83 -3.49
CA PHE A 74 -12.48 -15.52 -4.60
C PHE A 74 -12.16 -16.37 -5.85
N GLY A 75 -10.88 -16.60 -6.15
CA GLY A 75 -10.45 -17.39 -7.31
C GLY A 75 -11.02 -18.83 -7.30
N PRO A 76 -10.77 -19.62 -6.23
CA PRO A 76 -11.36 -20.97 -6.12
C PRO A 76 -12.90 -20.95 -6.16
N SER A 77 -13.53 -19.96 -5.52
CA SER A 77 -14.99 -19.84 -5.53
C SER A 77 -15.57 -19.70 -6.95
N ILE A 78 -14.96 -18.87 -7.82
CA ILE A 78 -15.37 -18.75 -9.22
C ILE A 78 -15.21 -20.10 -9.95
N THR A 79 -14.08 -20.76 -9.75
CA THR A 79 -13.82 -22.05 -10.39
C THR A 79 -14.83 -23.11 -9.97
N ILE A 80 -15.12 -23.21 -8.66
CA ILE A 80 -16.13 -24.12 -8.13
C ILE A 80 -17.51 -23.81 -8.70
N THR A 81 -17.88 -22.54 -8.78
CA THR A 81 -19.17 -22.14 -9.35
C THR A 81 -19.27 -22.53 -10.83
N ALA A 82 -18.21 -22.33 -11.63
CA ALA A 82 -18.18 -22.73 -13.03
C ALA A 82 -18.31 -24.25 -13.19
N LEU A 83 -17.57 -25.03 -12.39
CA LEU A 83 -17.68 -26.50 -12.39
C LEU A 83 -19.07 -26.97 -11.96
N SER A 84 -19.68 -26.36 -10.94
CA SER A 84 -21.04 -26.67 -10.52
C SER A 84 -22.05 -26.41 -11.63
N SER A 85 -21.88 -25.31 -12.36
CA SER A 85 -22.75 -24.97 -13.51
C SER A 85 -22.64 -26.00 -14.64
N MET A 86 -21.41 -26.44 -14.96
CA MET A 86 -21.19 -27.49 -15.95
C MET A 86 -21.79 -28.83 -15.50
N ALA A 87 -21.58 -29.22 -14.25
CA ALA A 87 -22.13 -30.45 -13.70
C ALA A 87 -23.67 -30.42 -13.65
N SER A 88 -24.27 -29.28 -13.33
CA SER A 88 -25.71 -29.07 -13.38
C SER A 88 -26.25 -29.26 -14.80
N PHE A 89 -25.57 -28.69 -15.80
CA PHE A 89 -25.95 -28.89 -17.20
C PHE A 89 -25.90 -30.36 -17.60
N LEU A 90 -24.83 -31.07 -17.26
CA LEU A 90 -24.67 -32.49 -17.56
C LEU A 90 -25.74 -33.37 -16.86
N SER A 91 -26.16 -33.04 -15.66
CA SER A 91 -27.20 -33.78 -14.91
C SER A 91 -28.59 -33.69 -15.57
N THR A 92 -28.82 -32.68 -16.40
CA THR A 92 -30.10 -32.48 -17.12
C THR A 92 -30.13 -33.06 -18.51
N THR A 93 -28.97 -33.51 -19.03
CA THR A 93 -28.90 -34.09 -20.39
C THR A 93 -29.25 -35.59 -20.37
N ASP A 94 -29.80 -36.08 -21.47
CA ASP A 94 -30.12 -37.55 -21.64
C ASP A 94 -28.90 -38.39 -21.99
N LEU A 95 -27.70 -37.81 -21.94
CA LEU A 95 -26.42 -38.48 -22.22
C LEU A 95 -25.94 -39.37 -21.05
N LEU A 96 -26.50 -39.21 -19.87
CA LEU A 96 -26.07 -39.89 -18.65
C LEU A 96 -27.16 -40.83 -18.14
N ASP A 97 -26.72 -41.94 -17.54
CA ASP A 97 -27.56 -42.87 -16.79
C ASP A 97 -28.14 -42.20 -15.55
N ASP A 98 -29.31 -42.63 -15.07
CA ASP A 98 -30.04 -42.04 -13.97
C ASP A 98 -29.23 -42.08 -12.64
N SER A 99 -28.40 -43.11 -12.45
CA SER A 99 -27.48 -43.19 -11.33
C SER A 99 -26.40 -42.08 -11.36
N ALA A 100 -25.86 -41.82 -12.57
CA ALA A 100 -24.87 -40.78 -12.75
C ALA A 100 -25.50 -39.38 -12.62
N LYS A 101 -26.71 -39.15 -13.13
CA LYS A 101 -27.46 -37.90 -12.98
C LYS A 101 -27.66 -37.56 -11.50
N THR A 102 -28.03 -38.55 -10.67
CA THR A 102 -28.20 -38.37 -9.23
C THR A 102 -26.89 -38.01 -8.55
N GLY A 103 -25.77 -38.67 -8.90
CA GLY A 103 -24.44 -38.38 -8.39
C GLY A 103 -23.97 -36.95 -8.73
N PHE A 104 -24.17 -36.51 -9.97
CA PHE A 104 -23.88 -35.13 -10.39
C PHE A 104 -24.75 -34.11 -9.64
N GLY A 105 -26.03 -34.36 -9.45
CA GLY A 105 -26.93 -33.47 -8.71
C GLY A 105 -26.48 -33.27 -7.27
N ILE A 106 -26.10 -34.36 -6.56
CA ILE A 106 -25.55 -34.25 -5.19
C ILE A 106 -24.25 -33.43 -5.18
N SER A 107 -23.34 -33.73 -6.12
CA SER A 107 -22.06 -33.01 -6.23
C SER A 107 -22.24 -31.50 -6.47
N VAL A 108 -23.18 -31.13 -7.33
CA VAL A 108 -23.54 -29.71 -7.57
C VAL A 108 -24.03 -29.06 -6.28
N GLY A 109 -24.90 -29.73 -5.52
CA GLY A 109 -25.39 -29.20 -4.26
C GLY A 109 -24.27 -28.93 -3.27
N VAL A 110 -23.36 -29.87 -3.07
CA VAL A 110 -22.20 -29.71 -2.17
C VAL A 110 -21.27 -28.58 -2.62
N LEU A 111 -20.91 -28.54 -3.91
CA LEU A 111 -20.04 -27.52 -4.48
C LEU A 111 -20.66 -26.11 -4.36
N THR A 112 -21.97 -26.00 -4.56
CA THR A 112 -22.69 -24.72 -4.42
C THR A 112 -22.64 -24.22 -2.97
N VAL A 113 -22.85 -25.09 -1.97
CA VAL A 113 -22.75 -24.71 -0.57
C VAL A 113 -21.35 -24.22 -0.22
N ILE A 114 -20.30 -24.94 -0.65
CA ILE A 114 -18.90 -24.52 -0.43
C ILE A 114 -18.63 -23.18 -1.08
N SER A 115 -19.01 -22.98 -2.34
CA SER A 115 -18.80 -21.72 -3.06
C SER A 115 -19.53 -20.55 -2.38
N THR A 116 -20.76 -20.75 -1.94
CA THR A 116 -21.55 -19.74 -1.23
C THR A 116 -20.91 -19.37 0.11
N ALA A 117 -20.42 -20.35 0.86
CA ALA A 117 -19.70 -20.10 2.12
C ALA A 117 -18.43 -19.27 1.87
N MET A 118 -17.63 -19.61 0.86
CA MET A 118 -16.43 -18.87 0.51
C MET A 118 -16.74 -17.42 0.10
N GLN A 119 -17.78 -17.20 -0.71
CA GLN A 119 -18.23 -15.88 -1.11
C GLN A 119 -18.74 -15.06 0.08
N SER A 120 -19.46 -15.67 0.99
CA SER A 120 -19.93 -15.02 2.23
C SER A 120 -18.77 -14.57 3.11
N ILE A 121 -17.73 -15.40 3.26
CA ILE A 121 -16.51 -15.03 3.98
C ILE A 121 -15.82 -13.86 3.30
N ALA A 122 -15.63 -13.91 1.97
CA ALA A 122 -14.99 -12.85 1.22
C ALA A 122 -15.76 -11.51 1.35
N GLY A 123 -17.09 -11.54 1.28
CA GLY A 123 -17.97 -10.39 1.45
C GLY A 123 -17.90 -9.79 2.86
N THR A 124 -17.96 -10.64 3.89
CA THR A 124 -17.88 -10.20 5.28
C THR A 124 -16.53 -9.61 5.66
N CYS A 125 -15.44 -10.22 5.21
CA CYS A 125 -14.08 -9.78 5.50
C CYS A 125 -13.67 -8.54 4.70
N GLN A 126 -14.39 -8.20 3.65
CA GLN A 126 -14.17 -7.00 2.82
C GLN A 126 -12.72 -6.85 2.32
N TYR A 127 -12.06 -7.95 1.97
CA TYR A 127 -10.63 -7.95 1.59
C TYR A 127 -10.33 -7.00 0.43
N LYS A 128 -11.20 -6.94 -0.57
CA LYS A 128 -11.06 -6.04 -1.70
C LYS A 128 -11.11 -4.57 -1.26
N SER A 129 -12.11 -4.19 -0.47
CA SER A 129 -12.27 -2.81 0.02
C SER A 129 -11.09 -2.40 0.92
N ARG A 130 -10.57 -3.33 1.74
CA ARG A 130 -9.37 -3.08 2.55
C ARG A 130 -8.15 -2.86 1.68
N SER A 131 -7.93 -3.69 0.65
CA SER A 131 -6.83 -3.52 -0.30
C SER A 131 -6.90 -2.16 -0.99
N GLU A 132 -8.07 -1.78 -1.50
CA GLU A 132 -8.28 -0.48 -2.16
C GLU A 132 -8.04 0.71 -1.21
N ALA A 133 -8.52 0.63 0.04
CA ALA A 133 -8.30 1.67 1.04
C ALA A 133 -6.81 1.87 1.36
N PHE A 134 -6.04 0.78 1.53
CA PHE A 134 -4.60 0.86 1.75
C PHE A 134 -3.86 1.39 0.52
N ARG A 135 -4.26 1.02 -0.69
CA ARG A 135 -3.69 1.54 -1.93
C ARG A 135 -3.91 3.05 -2.05
N LEU A 136 -5.15 3.51 -1.80
CA LEU A 136 -5.46 4.93 -1.81
C LEU A 136 -4.67 5.73 -0.77
N SER A 137 -4.47 5.15 0.42
CA SER A 137 -3.63 5.77 1.46
C SER A 137 -2.16 5.82 1.03
N ALA A 138 -1.65 4.77 0.39
CA ALA A 138 -0.29 4.75 -0.16
C ALA A 138 -0.10 5.86 -1.20
N ASP A 139 -1.00 6.00 -2.17
CA ASP A 139 -0.93 7.04 -3.19
C ASP A 139 -0.91 8.45 -2.58
N ARG A 140 -1.66 8.67 -1.50
CA ARG A 140 -1.62 9.95 -0.76
C ARG A 140 -0.29 10.19 -0.08
N TYR A 141 0.31 9.17 0.56
CA TYR A 141 1.65 9.30 1.15
C TYR A 141 2.71 9.58 0.10
N GLU A 142 2.63 8.98 -1.09
CA GLU A 142 3.54 9.27 -2.19
C GLU A 142 3.45 10.73 -2.64
N GLN A 143 2.23 11.27 -2.74
CA GLN A 143 2.02 12.70 -3.04
C GLN A 143 2.63 13.60 -1.97
N LEU A 144 2.48 13.27 -0.68
CA LEU A 144 3.07 14.02 0.43
C LEU A 144 4.60 13.96 0.39
N ILE A 145 5.19 12.81 0.10
CA ILE A 145 6.65 12.65 -0.07
C ILE A 145 7.14 13.55 -1.20
N THR A 146 6.45 13.56 -2.32
CA THR A 146 6.81 14.39 -3.48
C THR A 146 6.74 15.88 -3.14
N LYS A 147 5.66 16.35 -2.51
CA LYS A 147 5.54 17.74 -2.04
C LYS A 147 6.68 18.10 -1.10
N LEU A 148 7.00 17.22 -0.15
CA LEU A 148 8.03 17.47 0.85
C LEU A 148 9.43 17.51 0.24
N ARG A 149 9.73 16.67 -0.75
CA ARG A 149 10.99 16.71 -1.48
C ARG A 149 11.17 18.05 -2.19
N PHE A 150 10.16 18.49 -2.93
CA PHE A 150 10.20 19.79 -3.60
C PHE A 150 10.45 20.95 -2.62
N GLU A 151 9.77 20.94 -1.49
CA GLU A 151 9.92 22.00 -0.49
C GLU A 151 11.28 21.91 0.24
N SER A 152 11.84 20.72 0.43
CA SER A 152 13.17 20.56 1.03
C SER A 152 14.30 21.06 0.15
N GLU A 153 14.15 21.00 -1.18
CA GLU A 153 15.14 21.49 -2.15
C GLU A 153 15.01 23.01 -2.38
N MET A 154 13.76 23.52 -2.39
CA MET A 154 13.44 24.91 -2.64
C MET A 154 12.39 25.41 -1.64
N PRO A 155 12.77 25.64 -0.37
CA PRO A 155 11.82 26.07 0.64
C PRO A 155 11.24 27.45 0.29
N LYS A 156 9.93 27.49 0.05
CA LYS A 156 9.21 28.68 -0.40
C LYS A 156 8.30 29.27 0.67
N LYS A 157 7.86 28.45 1.61
CA LYS A 157 6.80 28.83 2.57
C LYS A 157 7.22 28.52 4.00
N GLU A 158 7.27 29.56 4.80
CA GLU A 158 7.32 29.40 6.25
C GLU A 158 6.03 28.71 6.74
N GLY A 159 6.15 27.82 7.74
CA GLY A 159 5.00 27.05 8.25
C GLY A 159 4.50 25.92 7.34
N PHE A 160 5.24 25.55 6.29
CA PHE A 160 4.88 24.43 5.42
C PHE A 160 4.79 23.11 6.16
N LEU A 161 5.72 22.85 7.11
CA LEU A 161 5.76 21.61 7.89
C LEU A 161 4.51 21.42 8.76
N GLU A 162 3.99 22.49 9.36
CA GLU A 162 2.77 22.44 10.17
C GLU A 162 1.55 22.05 9.32
N LYS A 163 1.46 22.60 8.11
CA LYS A 163 0.40 22.24 7.15
C LYS A 163 0.53 20.79 6.68
N LEU A 164 1.75 20.36 6.40
CA LEU A 164 2.03 18.99 6.00
C LEU A 164 1.66 17.99 7.11
N GLU A 165 1.93 18.33 8.36
CA GLU A 165 1.55 17.49 9.50
C GLU A 165 0.03 17.34 9.60
N ALA A 166 -0.71 18.43 9.41
CA ALA A 166 -2.17 18.36 9.35
C ALA A 166 -2.66 17.45 8.21
N GLU A 167 -2.04 17.54 7.02
CA GLU A 167 -2.35 16.64 5.89
C GLU A 167 -2.01 15.17 6.22
N ILE A 168 -0.90 14.90 6.92
CA ILE A 168 -0.53 13.54 7.35
C ILE A 168 -1.56 12.97 8.31
N LEU A 169 -1.97 13.76 9.32
CA LEU A 169 -3.00 13.36 10.29
C LEU A 169 -4.34 13.12 9.61
N GLU A 170 -4.70 13.92 8.61
CA GLU A 170 -5.91 13.72 7.82
C GLU A 170 -5.88 12.39 7.07
N VAL A 171 -4.76 12.04 6.42
CA VAL A 171 -4.60 10.75 5.73
C VAL A 171 -4.69 9.59 6.71
N GLN A 172 -4.08 9.71 7.91
CA GLN A 172 -4.17 8.69 8.96
C GLN A 172 -5.59 8.54 9.48
N GLY A 173 -6.29 9.63 9.72
CA GLY A 173 -7.67 9.63 10.22
C GLY A 173 -8.69 9.09 9.20
N LYS A 174 -8.44 9.24 7.90
CA LYS A 174 -9.28 8.69 6.84
C LYS A 174 -9.09 7.19 6.60
N ASN A 175 -8.01 6.60 7.10
CA ASN A 175 -7.78 5.17 6.97
C ASN A 175 -8.63 4.41 7.98
N THR A 176 -9.72 3.81 7.50
CA THR A 176 -10.70 3.08 8.32
C THR A 176 -10.18 1.72 8.80
N TYR A 177 -9.12 1.20 8.18
CA TYR A 177 -8.59 -0.13 8.46
C TYR A 177 -7.20 -0.08 9.07
N PHE A 178 -6.95 -1.00 10.00
CA PHE A 178 -5.61 -1.20 10.56
C PHE A 178 -4.79 -2.14 9.69
N PRO A 179 -3.48 -1.86 9.50
CA PRO A 179 -2.60 -2.77 8.81
C PRO A 179 -2.47 -4.09 9.58
N PRO A 180 -2.23 -5.23 8.88
CA PRO A 180 -1.97 -6.50 9.55
C PRO A 180 -0.81 -6.39 10.54
N GLN A 181 -0.94 -7.02 11.71
CA GLN A 181 0.07 -6.94 12.77
C GLN A 181 1.46 -7.38 12.29
N SER A 182 1.53 -8.40 11.43
CA SER A 182 2.78 -8.87 10.82
C SER A 182 3.48 -7.82 9.95
N ILE A 183 2.72 -6.90 9.38
CA ILE A 183 3.25 -5.80 8.57
C ILE A 183 3.56 -4.60 9.44
N SER A 184 2.66 -4.20 10.34
CA SER A 184 2.86 -3.04 11.21
C SER A 184 4.08 -3.18 12.12
N SER A 185 4.34 -4.39 12.65
CA SER A 185 5.52 -4.67 13.47
C SER A 185 6.84 -4.52 12.72
N LYS A 186 6.85 -4.80 11.42
CA LYS A 186 8.04 -4.67 10.56
C LYS A 186 8.49 -3.20 10.39
N TYR A 187 7.54 -2.26 10.40
CA TYR A 187 7.82 -0.86 10.09
C TYR A 187 8.00 0.04 11.30
N ASN A 188 7.72 -0.45 12.53
CA ASN A 188 7.88 0.25 13.81
C ASN A 188 7.49 1.76 13.73
N VAL A 189 6.27 2.03 13.24
CA VAL A 189 5.78 3.40 12.96
C VAL A 189 5.52 4.19 14.25
N ASN A 190 5.60 3.56 15.43
CA ASN A 190 5.32 4.15 16.74
C ASN A 190 6.46 5.03 17.29
N GLU A 191 7.51 5.28 16.56
CA GLU A 191 8.44 6.37 16.89
C GLU A 191 7.71 7.69 16.69
N THR A 192 6.96 8.09 17.72
CA THR A 192 6.45 9.44 17.92
C THR A 192 7.65 10.37 17.83
N ILE A 193 7.69 11.22 16.79
CA ILE A 193 8.63 12.33 16.77
C ILE A 193 8.26 13.15 18.00
N ASN A 194 9.15 13.17 18.98
CA ASN A 194 8.98 13.99 20.17
C ASN A 194 9.12 15.44 19.73
N TYR A 195 8.00 16.09 19.42
CA TYR A 195 7.91 17.52 19.07
C TYR A 195 8.30 18.44 20.24
N ASN A 196 8.66 17.88 21.41
CA ASN A 196 9.07 18.65 22.58
C ASN A 196 10.54 19.14 22.54
N GLU A 197 11.32 18.80 21.54
CA GLU A 197 12.52 19.57 21.22
C GLU A 197 12.10 20.84 20.49
N LYS A 198 11.48 21.75 21.26
CA LYS A 198 11.14 23.10 20.81
C LYS A 198 12.36 23.76 20.18
N ILE A 199 12.11 24.26 18.97
CA ILE A 199 12.90 25.21 18.18
C ILE A 199 13.32 26.40 19.02
#